data_c4a76798a434f15164cbf813bed56f30
#
_entry.id   c4a76798a434f15164cbf813bed56f30
#
_cell.length_a   1.000
_cell.length_b   1.000
_cell.length_c   1.000
_cell.angle_alpha   90.00
_cell.angle_beta   90.00
_cell.angle_gamma   90.00
#
_symmetry.space_group_name_H-M   'P 1'
#
loop_
_entity.id
_entity.type
_entity.pdbx_description
1 polymer ?
#
loop_
_entity_poly.entity_id
_entity_poly.type
_entity_poly.pdbx_seq_one_letter_code
_entity_poly.pdbx_strand_id
1 'polypeptide(L)'
;MDISMALMILSAVALYLVWFRFITRSLGGPRIWPLLGSLPELIKNSSRMHDWIADNLHSCGGTYQTCICAVPFLARKQGLVTVTCDPRNLEHILKVRFDNYPKGPNWQAVFHDLLGDGIFNSDGDTWLFQRKTAALEFTTRTLRQAMARWVSRAIKYRFCPILDAAQREAKPVDLQDLLLRITFDNICGLAFGKDPQTLSPGLPENGFATAFDRATEASLHRMILPEVIWKVKKWFRLGMEDSLSRSLGHIDKYLSKIIDERKLELASRKQDGTPHDDLMSRFMKKKESYSDEFLKHVALNFILAGRDTSSVALSWFFWLVSQNPSVEEKIVSEICTVLMETRGSDVSKWVEEPLVFEEVDRLIYLRAALSETLRLYPSVPEDSKYVVYDDVLPSGTVVPAGSNVTYSIYSVGRMKFIWGDDCLEFKPERWVSKDGKRFEVKDSYRFVAFNAGPRICLGKDLAYLQMKSIAAAVLLRHRLMVVAGHRVEQKMSLTLFMKYGLLVNVQPRDLKPVLMKIRNDGVEDGMMDREVREQSLE
;
A
#
# COMPACT_ATOMS: atom_id res chain seq x y z
N MET A 1 -3.73 -40.34 40.55
CA MET A 1 -4.35 -38.99 40.56
C MET A 1 -5.59 -39.10 41.41
N ASP A 2 -5.61 -38.42 42.58
CA ASP A 2 -6.75 -38.51 43.50
C ASP A 2 -8.05 -38.11 42.85
N ILE A 3 -9.15 -38.83 43.14
CA ILE A 3 -10.49 -38.56 42.63
C ILE A 3 -10.90 -37.11 42.94
N SER A 4 -10.47 -36.57 44.07
CA SER A 4 -10.70 -35.16 44.47
C SER A 4 -10.00 -34.17 43.54
N MET A 5 -8.78 -34.48 43.05
CA MET A 5 -8.04 -33.62 42.14
C MET A 5 -8.66 -33.67 40.74
N ALA A 6 -9.14 -34.83 40.27
CA ALA A 6 -9.85 -34.95 39.02
C ALA A 6 -11.18 -34.18 39.01
N LEU A 7 -11.93 -34.25 40.12
CA LEU A 7 -13.18 -33.44 40.31
C LEU A 7 -12.93 -31.95 40.33
N MET A 8 -11.87 -31.48 40.98
CA MET A 8 -11.48 -30.07 40.99
C MET A 8 -11.12 -29.58 39.58
N ILE A 9 -10.35 -30.35 38.82
CA ILE A 9 -9.99 -30.00 37.42
C ILE A 9 -11.24 -29.95 36.56
N LEU A 10 -12.14 -30.94 36.63
CA LEU A 10 -13.39 -30.96 35.89
C LEU A 10 -14.30 -29.76 36.23
N SER A 11 -14.40 -29.42 37.52
CA SER A 11 -15.15 -28.25 37.96
C SER A 11 -14.55 -26.93 37.43
N ALA A 12 -13.23 -26.79 37.47
CA ALA A 12 -12.53 -25.62 36.93
C ALA A 12 -12.73 -25.48 35.41
N VAL A 13 -12.66 -26.60 34.67
CA VAL A 13 -12.94 -26.62 33.22
C VAL A 13 -14.40 -26.26 32.94
N ALA A 14 -15.35 -26.80 33.68
CA ALA A 14 -16.76 -26.49 33.52
C ALA A 14 -17.04 -25.00 33.79
N LEU A 15 -16.51 -24.46 34.86
CA LEU A 15 -16.62 -23.03 35.20
C LEU A 15 -16.00 -22.15 34.12
N TYR A 16 -14.83 -22.54 33.61
CA TYR A 16 -14.21 -21.83 32.49
C TYR A 16 -15.07 -21.84 31.24
N LEU A 17 -15.66 -23.00 30.85
CA LEU A 17 -16.51 -23.11 29.68
C LEU A 17 -17.80 -22.28 29.81
N VAL A 18 -18.41 -22.25 30.99
CA VAL A 18 -19.58 -21.42 31.29
C VAL A 18 -19.23 -19.93 31.19
N TRP A 19 -18.14 -19.52 31.84
CA TRP A 19 -17.63 -18.15 31.76
C TRP A 19 -17.28 -17.75 30.33
N PHE A 20 -16.57 -18.61 29.59
CA PHE A 20 -16.22 -18.39 28.19
C PHE A 20 -17.46 -18.19 27.32
N ARG A 21 -18.47 -19.07 27.46
CA ARG A 21 -19.72 -18.95 26.71
C ARG A 21 -20.49 -17.67 27.07
N PHE A 22 -20.45 -17.26 28.32
CA PHE A 22 -21.08 -16.03 28.77
C PHE A 22 -20.44 -14.79 28.16
N ILE A 23 -19.11 -14.70 28.16
CA ILE A 23 -18.37 -13.55 27.61
C ILE A 23 -18.44 -13.49 26.08
N THR A 24 -18.39 -14.64 25.42
CA THR A 24 -18.35 -14.69 23.94
C THR A 24 -19.74 -14.67 23.29
N ARG A 25 -20.81 -14.82 24.05
CA ARG A 25 -22.19 -14.92 23.50
C ARG A 25 -22.64 -13.68 22.72
N SER A 26 -22.11 -12.50 23.02
CA SER A 26 -22.45 -11.22 22.40
C SER A 26 -21.47 -10.84 21.27
N LEU A 27 -20.41 -11.61 21.09
CA LEU A 27 -19.42 -11.34 20.04
C LEU A 27 -19.94 -11.93 18.73
N GLY A 28 -20.21 -11.05 17.76
CA GLY A 28 -20.48 -11.44 16.39
C GLY A 28 -19.20 -11.80 15.65
N GLY A 29 -19.32 -12.31 14.41
CA GLY A 29 -18.16 -12.58 13.56
C GLY A 29 -17.68 -14.03 13.60
N PRO A 30 -16.37 -14.30 13.41
CA PRO A 30 -15.86 -15.65 13.28
C PRO A 30 -16.01 -16.47 14.56
N ARG A 31 -16.04 -17.79 14.39
CA ARG A 31 -16.14 -18.73 15.51
C ARG A 31 -14.98 -18.53 16.49
N ILE A 32 -15.31 -18.43 17.77
CA ILE A 32 -14.35 -18.28 18.86
C ILE A 32 -14.22 -19.62 19.60
N TRP A 33 -12.98 -20.12 19.68
CA TRP A 33 -12.65 -21.38 20.34
C TRP A 33 -12.17 -21.14 21.77
N PRO A 34 -12.50 -22.04 22.73
CA PRO A 34 -11.93 -21.96 24.08
C PRO A 34 -10.38 -21.95 24.03
N LEU A 35 -9.75 -21.09 24.82
CA LEU A 35 -8.31 -20.84 24.89
C LEU A 35 -7.69 -20.21 23.63
N LEU A 36 -8.08 -20.63 22.44
CA LEU A 36 -7.45 -20.25 21.16
C LEU A 36 -8.13 -19.05 20.49
N GLY A 37 -9.31 -18.63 20.99
CA GLY A 37 -10.04 -17.53 20.36
C GLY A 37 -10.41 -17.81 18.90
N SER A 38 -10.24 -16.82 18.02
CA SER A 38 -10.47 -16.95 16.58
C SER A 38 -9.24 -17.41 15.79
N LEU A 39 -8.13 -17.71 16.47
CA LEU A 39 -6.87 -18.12 15.82
C LEU A 39 -7.01 -19.35 14.90
N PRO A 40 -7.74 -20.43 15.25
CA PRO A 40 -7.95 -21.56 14.34
C PRO A 40 -8.64 -21.16 13.04
N GLU A 41 -9.64 -20.27 13.12
CA GLU A 41 -10.36 -19.78 11.93
C GLU A 41 -9.45 -18.88 11.07
N LEU A 42 -8.62 -18.05 11.70
CA LEU A 42 -7.62 -17.23 11.01
C LEU A 42 -6.61 -18.09 10.25
N ILE A 43 -6.07 -19.12 10.89
CA ILE A 43 -5.09 -20.04 10.26
C ILE A 43 -5.74 -20.79 9.09
N LYS A 44 -6.95 -21.30 9.28
CA LYS A 44 -7.70 -22.00 8.23
C LYS A 44 -7.95 -21.11 6.99
N ASN A 45 -8.16 -19.82 7.20
CA ASN A 45 -8.45 -18.85 6.14
C ASN A 45 -7.24 -17.98 5.77
N SER A 46 -6.01 -18.34 6.19
CA SER A 46 -4.81 -17.53 5.99
C SER A 46 -4.51 -17.22 4.51
N SER A 47 -4.85 -18.13 3.58
CA SER A 47 -4.67 -17.92 2.13
C SER A 47 -5.68 -16.94 1.51
N ARG A 48 -6.80 -16.66 2.20
CA ARG A 48 -7.86 -15.74 1.78
C ARG A 48 -8.28 -14.81 2.92
N MET A 49 -7.35 -14.42 3.75
CA MET A 49 -7.59 -13.73 5.02
C MET A 49 -8.46 -12.46 4.86
N HIS A 50 -8.13 -11.62 3.88
CA HIS A 50 -8.87 -10.37 3.66
C HIS A 50 -10.28 -10.61 3.14
N ASP A 51 -10.48 -11.61 2.27
CA ASP A 51 -11.82 -12.02 1.82
C ASP A 51 -12.64 -12.59 2.99
N TRP A 52 -12.01 -13.42 3.84
CA TRP A 52 -12.64 -13.96 5.03
C TRP A 52 -13.05 -12.86 6.05
N ILE A 53 -12.23 -11.82 6.23
CA ILE A 53 -12.59 -10.65 7.03
C ILE A 53 -13.78 -9.92 6.40
N ALA A 54 -13.76 -9.74 5.07
CA ALA A 54 -14.86 -9.09 4.34
C ALA A 54 -16.17 -9.88 4.44
N ASP A 55 -16.13 -11.22 4.33
CA ASP A 55 -17.30 -12.09 4.52
C ASP A 55 -17.92 -11.93 5.92
N ASN A 56 -17.09 -11.91 6.96
CA ASN A 56 -17.55 -11.69 8.33
C ASN A 56 -18.14 -10.28 8.53
N LEU A 57 -17.49 -9.26 7.97
CA LEU A 57 -18.01 -7.88 8.04
C LEU A 57 -19.33 -7.74 7.29
N HIS A 58 -19.47 -8.38 6.14
CA HIS A 58 -20.71 -8.39 5.38
C HIS A 58 -21.85 -9.03 6.18
N SER A 59 -21.61 -10.19 6.78
CA SER A 59 -22.62 -10.92 7.57
C SER A 59 -23.00 -10.20 8.87
N CYS A 60 -22.12 -9.36 9.42
CA CYS A 60 -22.32 -8.63 10.67
C CYS A 60 -22.72 -7.16 10.48
N GLY A 61 -23.10 -6.73 9.26
CA GLY A 61 -23.54 -5.36 9.01
C GLY A 61 -22.41 -4.32 9.08
N GLY A 62 -21.16 -4.72 8.81
CA GLY A 62 -20.00 -3.83 8.70
C GLY A 62 -19.15 -3.68 9.95
N THR A 63 -19.52 -4.31 11.08
CA THR A 63 -18.72 -4.31 12.32
C THR A 63 -18.96 -5.59 13.11
N TYR A 64 -17.87 -6.20 13.59
CA TYR A 64 -17.96 -7.32 14.54
C TYR A 64 -16.86 -7.24 15.58
N GLN A 65 -17.01 -8.01 16.65
CA GLN A 65 -16.00 -8.16 17.68
C GLN A 65 -15.55 -9.62 17.77
N THR A 66 -14.27 -9.83 18.00
CA THR A 66 -13.69 -11.16 18.16
C THR A 66 -12.58 -11.14 19.20
N CYS A 67 -12.14 -12.31 19.63
CA CYS A 67 -11.02 -12.47 20.55
C CYS A 67 -9.96 -13.36 19.87
N ILE A 68 -8.76 -12.83 19.67
CA ILE A 68 -7.67 -13.60 19.03
C ILE A 68 -7.15 -14.72 19.95
N CYS A 69 -7.11 -14.46 21.27
CA CYS A 69 -6.72 -15.43 22.28
C CYS A 69 -7.64 -15.33 23.48
N ALA A 70 -8.24 -16.44 23.89
CA ALA A 70 -9.25 -16.49 24.95
C ALA A 70 -8.71 -17.04 26.30
N VAL A 71 -7.41 -16.93 26.55
CA VAL A 71 -6.81 -17.34 27.85
C VAL A 71 -7.14 -16.30 28.91
N PRO A 72 -7.79 -16.65 30.04
CA PRO A 72 -8.35 -15.69 31.02
C PRO A 72 -7.35 -14.67 31.59
N PHE A 73 -6.11 -15.05 31.77
CA PHE A 73 -5.07 -14.18 32.34
C PHE A 73 -4.28 -13.38 31.31
N LEU A 74 -4.27 -13.83 30.05
CA LEU A 74 -3.56 -13.17 28.93
C LEU A 74 -4.48 -12.32 28.07
N ALA A 75 -5.79 -12.52 28.17
CA ALA A 75 -6.80 -11.94 27.27
C ALA A 75 -7.55 -10.74 27.84
N ARG A 76 -7.26 -10.26 29.05
CA ARG A 76 -7.94 -9.10 29.60
C ARG A 76 -7.76 -7.91 28.67
N LYS A 77 -8.86 -7.52 27.96
CA LYS A 77 -8.94 -6.35 27.06
C LYS A 77 -8.02 -6.38 25.83
N GLN A 78 -6.73 -6.81 25.96
CA GLN A 78 -5.78 -6.82 24.83
C GLN A 78 -6.10 -7.86 23.74
N GLY A 79 -6.77 -8.96 24.10
CA GLY A 79 -7.21 -9.98 23.14
C GLY A 79 -8.50 -9.62 22.39
N LEU A 80 -9.26 -8.62 22.86
CA LEU A 80 -10.50 -8.19 22.21
C LEU A 80 -10.15 -7.28 21.03
N VAL A 81 -10.65 -7.64 19.85
CA VAL A 81 -10.48 -6.87 18.62
C VAL A 81 -11.85 -6.55 18.04
N THR A 82 -12.12 -5.27 17.85
CA THR A 82 -13.27 -4.80 17.07
C THR A 82 -12.82 -4.60 15.63
N VAL A 83 -13.46 -5.27 14.68
CA VAL A 83 -13.17 -5.12 13.25
C VAL A 83 -14.33 -4.37 12.59
N THR A 84 -14.02 -3.33 11.82
CA THR A 84 -15.04 -2.48 11.18
C THR A 84 -14.66 -2.06 9.77
N CYS A 85 -15.67 -1.87 8.92
CA CYS A 85 -15.57 -1.23 7.60
C CYS A 85 -16.64 -0.12 7.41
N ASP A 86 -17.33 0.28 8.48
CA ASP A 86 -18.33 1.35 8.42
C ASP A 86 -17.64 2.72 8.33
N PRO A 87 -17.86 3.53 7.27
CA PRO A 87 -17.23 4.85 7.11
C PRO A 87 -17.47 5.80 8.28
N ARG A 88 -18.62 5.69 8.96
CA ARG A 88 -18.92 6.51 10.14
C ARG A 88 -18.00 6.16 11.32
N ASN A 89 -17.74 4.87 11.51
CA ASN A 89 -16.78 4.41 12.52
C ASN A 89 -15.36 4.85 12.17
N LEU A 90 -14.98 4.78 10.87
CA LEU A 90 -13.68 5.24 10.41
C LEU A 90 -13.49 6.75 10.66
N GLU A 91 -14.50 7.58 10.36
CA GLU A 91 -14.42 9.01 10.66
C GLU A 91 -14.27 9.26 12.16
N HIS A 92 -15.02 8.55 12.99
CA HIS A 92 -14.94 8.63 14.44
C HIS A 92 -13.53 8.31 14.94
N ILE A 93 -12.95 7.18 14.51
CA ILE A 93 -11.63 6.68 14.92
C ILE A 93 -10.50 7.59 14.40
N LEU A 94 -10.59 7.99 13.13
CA LEU A 94 -9.46 8.64 12.45
C LEU A 94 -9.48 10.17 12.55
N LYS A 95 -10.59 10.78 13.01
CA LYS A 95 -10.74 12.24 13.08
C LYS A 95 -11.40 12.70 14.38
N VAL A 96 -12.62 12.26 14.67
CA VAL A 96 -13.43 12.82 15.78
C VAL A 96 -12.79 12.51 17.13
N ARG A 97 -12.37 11.27 17.34
CA ARG A 97 -11.74 10.80 18.58
C ARG A 97 -10.29 10.35 18.36
N PHE A 98 -9.58 11.02 17.45
CA PHE A 98 -8.24 10.66 17.02
C PHE A 98 -7.27 10.34 18.17
N ASP A 99 -7.29 11.14 19.24
CA ASP A 99 -6.41 10.97 20.41
C ASP A 99 -6.76 9.71 21.22
N ASN A 100 -7.99 9.20 21.11
CA ASN A 100 -8.40 7.95 21.75
C ASN A 100 -7.93 6.70 21.00
N TYR A 101 -7.45 6.86 19.76
CA TYR A 101 -7.08 5.77 18.85
C TYR A 101 -5.65 5.89 18.30
N PRO A 102 -4.61 5.91 19.18
CA PRO A 102 -3.21 5.87 18.74
C PRO A 102 -2.85 4.50 18.14
N LYS A 103 -1.61 4.36 17.64
CA LYS A 103 -1.04 3.05 17.29
C LYS A 103 -0.94 2.14 18.51
N GLY A 104 -0.52 2.69 19.61
CA GLY A 104 -0.49 2.07 20.92
C GLY A 104 0.65 1.09 21.16
N PRO A 105 0.80 0.63 22.42
CA PRO A 105 1.97 -0.10 22.86
C PRO A 105 2.17 -1.45 22.17
N ASN A 106 1.09 -2.16 21.84
CA ASN A 106 1.19 -3.47 21.19
C ASN A 106 1.75 -3.35 19.78
N TRP A 107 1.26 -2.40 18.98
CA TRP A 107 1.77 -2.11 17.65
C TRP A 107 3.24 -1.70 17.71
N GLN A 108 3.55 -0.77 18.64
CA GLN A 108 4.92 -0.28 18.83
C GLN A 108 5.88 -1.42 19.16
N ALA A 109 5.53 -2.29 20.10
CA ALA A 109 6.37 -3.42 20.50
C ALA A 109 6.66 -4.39 19.33
N VAL A 110 5.66 -4.65 18.49
CA VAL A 110 5.78 -5.56 17.35
C VAL A 110 6.77 -5.03 16.30
N PHE A 111 6.67 -3.75 15.96
CA PHE A 111 7.40 -3.14 14.84
C PHE A 111 8.66 -2.35 15.27
N HIS A 112 8.93 -2.22 16.57
CA HIS A 112 10.05 -1.41 17.06
C HIS A 112 11.40 -1.85 16.49
N ASP A 113 11.67 -3.14 16.43
CA ASP A 113 12.96 -3.64 15.92
C ASP A 113 13.19 -3.27 14.43
N LEU A 114 12.11 -3.17 13.63
CA LEU A 114 12.20 -2.83 12.20
C LEU A 114 12.06 -1.33 11.96
N LEU A 115 11.04 -0.69 12.55
CA LEU A 115 10.66 0.70 12.22
C LEU A 115 11.15 1.71 13.25
N GLY A 116 11.67 1.24 14.39
CA GLY A 116 12.08 2.08 15.51
C GLY A 116 10.99 3.02 15.97
N ASP A 117 11.37 4.25 16.30
CA ASP A 117 10.46 5.34 16.63
C ASP A 117 10.05 6.17 15.39
N GLY A 118 10.11 5.56 14.19
CA GLY A 118 9.73 6.21 12.94
C GLY A 118 8.24 6.57 12.87
N ILE A 119 7.87 7.36 11.85
CA ILE A 119 6.52 7.96 11.70
C ILE A 119 5.37 6.93 11.69
N PHE A 120 5.61 5.68 11.28
CA PHE A 120 4.61 4.62 11.29
C PHE A 120 4.44 3.95 12.65
N ASN A 121 5.45 4.04 13.52
CA ASN A 121 5.47 3.35 14.80
C ASN A 121 5.32 4.28 16.01
N SER A 122 5.44 5.60 15.84
CA SER A 122 5.34 6.57 16.93
C SER A 122 3.93 7.16 17.08
N ASP A 123 3.65 7.63 18.30
CA ASP A 123 2.45 8.38 18.69
C ASP A 123 2.84 9.72 19.33
N GLY A 124 1.84 10.54 19.67
CA GLY A 124 1.99 11.79 20.41
C GLY A 124 2.94 12.78 19.74
N ASP A 125 3.79 13.44 20.55
CA ASP A 125 4.68 14.52 20.10
C ASP A 125 5.77 14.03 19.15
N THR A 126 6.28 12.81 19.35
CA THR A 126 7.28 12.19 18.45
C THR A 126 6.72 12.01 17.04
N TRP A 127 5.52 11.48 16.93
CA TRP A 127 4.83 11.36 15.64
C TRP A 127 4.52 12.75 15.05
N LEU A 128 3.99 13.67 15.83
CA LEU A 128 3.59 15.00 15.38
C LEU A 128 4.79 15.78 14.81
N PHE A 129 5.93 15.71 15.50
CA PHE A 129 7.17 16.33 15.05
C PHE A 129 7.64 15.77 13.70
N GLN A 130 7.71 14.44 13.55
CA GLN A 130 8.10 13.80 12.29
C GLN A 130 7.09 14.11 11.17
N ARG A 131 5.79 14.08 11.49
CA ARG A 131 4.71 14.39 10.56
C ARG A 131 4.82 15.81 10.01
N LYS A 132 5.02 16.81 10.87
CA LYS A 132 5.19 18.21 10.48
C LYS A 132 6.48 18.40 9.63
N THR A 133 7.57 17.79 10.04
CA THR A 133 8.84 17.86 9.31
C THR A 133 8.72 17.27 7.91
N ALA A 134 8.16 16.07 7.81
CA ALA A 134 7.96 15.42 6.52
C ALA A 134 6.96 16.17 5.63
N ALA A 135 5.85 16.69 6.17
CA ALA A 135 4.84 17.40 5.40
C ALA A 135 5.41 18.60 4.64
N LEU A 136 6.31 19.36 5.27
CA LEU A 136 6.97 20.50 4.64
C LEU A 136 7.79 20.08 3.40
N GLU A 137 8.41 18.90 3.44
CA GLU A 137 9.22 18.41 2.32
C GLU A 137 8.36 17.82 1.20
N PHE A 138 7.32 17.04 1.53
CA PHE A 138 6.48 16.35 0.55
C PHE A 138 5.59 17.29 -0.28
N THR A 139 5.33 18.51 0.18
CA THR A 139 4.55 19.52 -0.56
C THR A 139 5.37 20.35 -1.53
N THR A 140 6.71 20.26 -1.51
CA THR A 140 7.57 21.10 -2.34
C THR A 140 7.52 20.71 -3.82
N ARG A 141 7.49 21.71 -4.71
CA ARG A 141 7.59 21.51 -6.16
C ARG A 141 8.91 20.81 -6.53
N THR A 142 9.99 21.12 -5.84
CA THR A 142 11.31 20.52 -6.05
C THR A 142 11.32 19.02 -5.82
N LEU A 143 10.61 18.51 -4.79
CA LEU A 143 10.52 17.07 -4.54
C LEU A 143 9.72 16.35 -5.62
N ARG A 144 8.61 16.95 -6.10
CA ARG A 144 7.83 16.40 -7.22
C ARG A 144 8.67 16.32 -8.50
N GLN A 145 9.43 17.35 -8.80
CA GLN A 145 10.35 17.38 -9.95
C GLN A 145 11.49 16.36 -9.80
N ALA A 146 12.05 16.21 -8.59
CA ALA A 146 13.05 15.18 -8.31
C ALA A 146 12.48 13.78 -8.54
N MET A 147 11.27 13.49 -8.03
CA MET A 147 10.59 12.22 -8.26
C MET A 147 10.35 11.97 -9.75
N ALA A 148 9.85 12.96 -10.49
CA ALA A 148 9.63 12.85 -11.93
C ALA A 148 10.92 12.49 -12.67
N ARG A 149 12.07 13.13 -12.33
CA ARG A 149 13.37 12.81 -12.93
C ARG A 149 13.82 11.37 -12.65
N TRP A 150 13.70 10.91 -11.38
CA TRP A 150 14.08 9.56 -11.01
C TRP A 150 13.24 8.51 -11.73
N VAL A 151 11.92 8.70 -11.73
CA VAL A 151 10.97 7.80 -12.38
C VAL A 151 11.21 7.75 -13.89
N SER A 152 11.33 8.91 -14.54
CA SER A 152 11.57 8.99 -16.00
C SER A 152 12.89 8.31 -16.38
N ARG A 153 13.97 8.54 -15.62
CA ARG A 153 15.26 7.88 -15.84
C ARG A 153 15.17 6.36 -15.68
N ALA A 154 14.52 5.88 -14.63
CA ALA A 154 14.35 4.45 -14.38
C ALA A 154 13.52 3.78 -15.48
N ILE A 155 12.44 4.42 -15.94
CA ILE A 155 11.61 3.95 -17.04
C ILE A 155 12.43 3.85 -18.33
N LYS A 156 13.07 4.95 -18.74
CA LYS A 156 13.77 5.05 -20.04
C LYS A 156 14.96 4.10 -20.16
N TYR A 157 15.81 4.07 -19.14
CA TYR A 157 17.11 3.42 -19.25
C TYR A 157 17.17 2.00 -18.71
N ARG A 158 16.11 1.54 -18.00
CA ARG A 158 16.14 0.22 -17.37
C ARG A 158 14.83 -0.55 -17.52
N PHE A 159 13.71 0.00 -17.07
CA PHE A 159 12.46 -0.74 -16.98
C PHE A 159 11.91 -1.11 -18.38
N CYS A 160 11.78 -0.13 -19.29
CA CYS A 160 11.35 -0.41 -20.66
C CYS A 160 12.35 -1.30 -21.41
N PRO A 161 13.68 -1.07 -21.36
CA PRO A 161 14.63 -1.99 -21.99
C PRO A 161 14.55 -3.45 -21.52
N ILE A 162 14.22 -3.70 -20.23
CA ILE A 162 14.00 -5.07 -19.74
C ILE A 162 12.73 -5.67 -20.36
N LEU A 163 11.64 -4.91 -20.45
CA LEU A 163 10.40 -5.36 -21.10
C LEU A 163 10.61 -5.57 -22.61
N ASP A 164 11.34 -4.68 -23.29
CA ASP A 164 11.69 -4.81 -24.71
C ASP A 164 12.53 -6.08 -24.97
N ALA A 165 13.44 -6.41 -24.05
CA ALA A 165 14.23 -7.65 -24.13
C ALA A 165 13.34 -8.89 -23.93
N ALA A 166 12.48 -8.88 -22.94
CA ALA A 166 11.53 -9.96 -22.66
C ALA A 166 10.58 -10.21 -23.85
N GLN A 167 10.13 -9.11 -24.50
CA GLN A 167 9.32 -9.19 -25.72
C GLN A 167 10.08 -9.84 -26.86
N ARG A 168 11.33 -9.41 -27.14
CA ARG A 168 12.14 -9.98 -28.23
C ARG A 168 12.48 -11.45 -28.00
N GLU A 169 12.74 -11.83 -26.76
CA GLU A 169 13.10 -13.20 -26.37
C GLU A 169 11.87 -14.10 -26.19
N ALA A 170 10.65 -13.53 -26.25
CA ALA A 170 9.39 -14.21 -25.95
C ALA A 170 9.41 -14.94 -24.59
N LYS A 171 10.11 -14.39 -23.60
CA LYS A 171 10.20 -14.94 -22.26
C LYS A 171 9.27 -14.21 -21.30
N PRO A 172 8.50 -14.93 -20.46
CA PRO A 172 7.70 -14.29 -19.44
C PRO A 172 8.58 -13.65 -18.37
N VAL A 173 8.09 -12.55 -17.77
CA VAL A 173 8.73 -11.85 -16.65
C VAL A 173 7.81 -11.79 -15.47
N ASP A 174 8.38 -11.80 -14.25
CA ASP A 174 7.63 -11.44 -13.03
C ASP A 174 7.51 -9.92 -12.93
N LEU A 175 6.35 -9.41 -13.34
CA LEU A 175 6.10 -7.97 -13.32
C LEU A 175 6.09 -7.41 -11.89
N GLN A 176 5.65 -8.18 -10.88
CA GLN A 176 5.69 -7.74 -9.48
C GLN A 176 7.13 -7.51 -9.01
N ASP A 177 8.07 -8.41 -9.34
CA ASP A 177 9.49 -8.21 -9.00
C ASP A 177 10.06 -6.97 -9.71
N LEU A 178 9.77 -6.79 -10.99
CA LEU A 178 10.23 -5.59 -11.73
C LEU A 178 9.66 -4.30 -11.15
N LEU A 179 8.39 -4.30 -10.73
CA LEU A 179 7.75 -3.15 -10.09
C LEU A 179 8.33 -2.86 -8.70
N LEU A 180 8.67 -3.88 -7.91
CA LEU A 180 9.36 -3.74 -6.64
C LEU A 180 10.74 -3.10 -6.81
N ARG A 181 11.47 -3.51 -7.84
CA ARG A 181 12.81 -2.98 -8.14
C ARG A 181 12.75 -1.52 -8.59
N ILE A 182 11.85 -1.16 -9.52
CA ILE A 182 11.74 0.23 -9.97
C ILE A 182 11.31 1.16 -8.84
N THR A 183 10.38 0.75 -8.00
CA THR A 183 9.93 1.58 -6.88
C THR A 183 10.99 1.69 -5.79
N PHE A 184 11.80 0.64 -5.57
CA PHE A 184 12.95 0.68 -4.68
C PHE A 184 14.04 1.63 -5.18
N ASP A 185 14.45 1.51 -6.45
CA ASP A 185 15.45 2.40 -7.04
C ASP A 185 14.98 3.87 -6.97
N ASN A 186 13.70 4.14 -7.26
CA ASN A 186 13.12 5.47 -7.20
C ASN A 186 13.09 6.05 -5.79
N ILE A 187 12.66 5.27 -4.78
CA ILE A 187 12.60 5.79 -3.41
C ILE A 187 14.00 5.99 -2.82
N CYS A 188 14.96 5.12 -3.14
CA CYS A 188 16.35 5.33 -2.73
C CYS A 188 16.95 6.57 -3.39
N GLY A 189 16.66 6.81 -4.68
CA GLY A 189 17.06 8.02 -5.38
C GLY A 189 16.47 9.28 -4.74
N LEU A 190 15.17 9.26 -4.42
CA LEU A 190 14.47 10.38 -3.80
C LEU A 190 14.90 10.61 -2.34
N ALA A 191 15.05 9.54 -1.57
CA ALA A 191 15.36 9.61 -0.15
C ALA A 191 16.84 9.89 0.12
N PHE A 192 17.74 9.28 -0.64
CA PHE A 192 19.18 9.30 -0.38
C PHE A 192 20.01 9.90 -1.51
N GLY A 193 19.40 10.23 -2.66
CA GLY A 193 20.14 10.63 -3.87
C GLY A 193 21.04 9.52 -4.41
N LYS A 194 20.82 8.26 -4.04
CA LYS A 194 21.60 7.09 -4.45
C LYS A 194 20.73 6.14 -5.25
N ASP A 195 21.30 5.56 -6.28
CA ASP A 195 20.66 4.59 -7.16
C ASP A 195 21.19 3.19 -6.86
N PRO A 196 20.38 2.29 -6.25
CA PRO A 196 20.81 0.92 -5.95
C PRO A 196 20.97 0.05 -7.19
N GLN A 197 20.46 0.48 -8.35
CA GLN A 197 20.55 -0.21 -9.64
C GLN A 197 20.02 -1.64 -9.63
N THR A 198 18.90 -1.88 -8.94
CA THR A 198 18.31 -3.23 -8.84
C THR A 198 17.69 -3.70 -10.16
N LEU A 199 17.39 -2.78 -11.06
CA LEU A 199 16.97 -3.04 -12.44
C LEU A 199 18.15 -3.13 -13.42
N SER A 200 19.32 -3.56 -12.99
CA SER A 200 20.44 -3.81 -13.89
C SER A 200 20.22 -5.07 -14.72
N PRO A 201 20.88 -5.21 -15.90
CA PRO A 201 20.83 -6.43 -16.69
C PRO A 201 21.17 -7.66 -15.86
N GLY A 202 20.40 -8.74 -16.05
CA GLY A 202 20.51 -9.96 -15.24
C GLY A 202 19.79 -9.91 -13.89
N LEU A 203 19.16 -8.78 -13.53
CA LEU A 203 18.37 -8.61 -12.31
C LEU A 203 19.08 -9.13 -11.05
N PRO A 204 20.23 -8.54 -10.67
CA PRO A 204 21.05 -9.04 -9.59
C PRO A 204 20.26 -9.13 -8.28
N GLU A 205 20.60 -10.12 -7.44
CA GLU A 205 20.00 -10.23 -6.11
C GLU A 205 20.37 -9.03 -5.25
N ASN A 206 19.37 -8.43 -4.61
CA ASN A 206 19.57 -7.32 -3.69
C ASN A 206 19.43 -7.83 -2.25
N GLY A 207 20.56 -8.00 -1.58
CA GLY A 207 20.59 -8.51 -0.19
C GLY A 207 19.84 -7.61 0.80
N PHE A 208 19.80 -6.28 0.59
CA PHE A 208 18.99 -5.38 1.42
C PHE A 208 17.49 -5.63 1.21
N ALA A 209 17.02 -5.70 -0.05
CA ALA A 209 15.61 -5.93 -0.34
C ALA A 209 15.14 -7.27 0.24
N THR A 210 15.93 -8.34 0.04
CA THR A 210 15.65 -9.67 0.61
C THR A 210 15.60 -9.64 2.14
N ALA A 211 16.53 -8.94 2.79
CA ALA A 211 16.55 -8.80 4.24
C ALA A 211 15.35 -8.00 4.74
N PHE A 212 14.98 -6.93 4.03
CA PHE A 212 13.83 -6.09 4.37
C PHE A 212 12.52 -6.86 4.28
N ASP A 213 12.31 -7.64 3.22
CA ASP A 213 11.12 -8.48 3.05
C ASP A 213 10.99 -9.52 4.16
N ARG A 214 12.11 -10.20 4.52
CA ARG A 214 12.14 -11.17 5.63
C ARG A 214 11.86 -10.50 6.98
N ALA A 215 12.40 -9.30 7.21
CA ALA A 215 12.16 -8.56 8.45
C ALA A 215 10.69 -8.12 8.57
N THR A 216 10.08 -7.66 7.48
CA THR A 216 8.67 -7.29 7.44
C THR A 216 7.76 -8.49 7.69
N GLU A 217 8.03 -9.63 7.06
CA GLU A 217 7.29 -10.89 7.26
C GLU A 217 7.41 -11.38 8.71
N ALA A 218 8.62 -11.39 9.26
CA ALA A 218 8.85 -11.79 10.65
C ALA A 218 8.15 -10.88 11.65
N SER A 219 8.15 -9.56 11.42
CA SER A 219 7.42 -8.61 12.26
C SER A 219 5.91 -8.85 12.21
N LEU A 220 5.36 -9.18 11.03
CA LEU A 220 3.94 -9.51 10.90
C LEU A 220 3.55 -10.77 11.69
N HIS A 221 4.43 -11.77 11.75
CA HIS A 221 4.18 -12.96 12.57
C HIS A 221 3.98 -12.65 14.05
N ARG A 222 4.62 -11.60 14.58
CA ARG A 222 4.39 -11.14 15.95
C ARG A 222 2.98 -10.61 16.19
N MET A 223 2.31 -10.05 15.17
CA MET A 223 0.91 -9.59 15.26
C MET A 223 -0.08 -10.72 15.56
N ILE A 224 0.24 -11.93 15.10
CA ILE A 224 -0.62 -13.11 15.24
C ILE A 224 -0.35 -13.84 16.56
N LEU A 225 0.88 -13.75 17.08
CA LEU A 225 1.32 -14.46 18.27
C LEU A 225 1.10 -13.62 19.54
N PRO A 226 0.66 -14.23 20.65
CA PRO A 226 0.68 -13.59 21.96
C PRO A 226 2.06 -13.02 22.30
N GLU A 227 2.12 -11.84 22.88
CA GLU A 227 3.35 -11.09 23.16
C GLU A 227 4.39 -11.92 23.92
N VAL A 228 3.95 -12.66 24.94
CA VAL A 228 4.83 -13.54 25.73
C VAL A 228 5.51 -14.60 24.84
N ILE A 229 4.79 -15.19 23.89
CA ILE A 229 5.29 -16.26 23.03
C ILE A 229 6.39 -15.73 22.10
N TRP A 230 6.17 -14.62 21.40
CA TRP A 230 7.20 -14.11 20.50
C TRP A 230 8.38 -13.49 21.27
N LYS A 231 8.19 -12.95 22.49
CA LYS A 231 9.29 -12.50 23.35
C LYS A 231 10.18 -13.66 23.81
N VAL A 232 9.60 -14.80 24.17
CA VAL A 232 10.34 -16.02 24.49
C VAL A 232 11.10 -16.53 23.26
N LYS A 233 10.45 -16.58 22.08
CA LYS A 233 11.11 -16.95 20.82
C LYS A 233 12.26 -16.00 20.47
N LYS A 234 12.10 -14.69 20.71
CA LYS A 234 13.15 -13.69 20.52
C LYS A 234 14.35 -13.96 21.42
N TRP A 235 14.11 -14.23 22.71
CA TRP A 235 15.19 -14.54 23.66
C TRP A 235 16.03 -15.73 23.20
N PHE A 236 15.36 -16.82 22.77
CA PHE A 236 16.04 -18.04 22.33
C PHE A 236 16.43 -18.03 20.84
N ARG A 237 16.19 -16.94 20.11
CA ARG A 237 16.43 -16.82 18.66
C ARG A 237 15.80 -17.97 17.86
N LEU A 238 14.51 -18.24 18.06
CA LEU A 238 13.81 -19.37 17.44
C LEU A 238 13.04 -18.94 16.18
N GLY A 239 13.28 -19.66 15.08
CA GLY A 239 12.50 -19.54 13.84
C GLY A 239 12.52 -18.12 13.24
N MET A 240 11.35 -17.49 13.11
CA MET A 240 11.24 -16.14 12.49
C MET A 240 11.98 -15.05 13.27
N GLU A 241 12.17 -15.20 14.59
CA GLU A 241 12.91 -14.22 15.39
C GLU A 241 14.42 -14.24 15.10
N ASP A 242 14.99 -15.41 14.82
CA ASP A 242 16.38 -15.52 14.35
C ASP A 242 16.54 -14.92 12.94
N SER A 243 15.58 -15.20 12.05
CA SER A 243 15.55 -14.60 10.72
C SER A 243 15.46 -13.07 10.78
N LEU A 244 14.60 -12.53 11.67
CA LEU A 244 14.48 -11.09 11.91
C LEU A 244 15.82 -10.49 12.38
N SER A 245 16.43 -11.08 13.39
CA SER A 245 17.71 -10.59 13.95
C SER A 245 18.81 -10.52 12.89
N ARG A 246 18.95 -11.55 12.05
CA ARG A 246 19.92 -11.55 10.95
C ARG A 246 19.60 -10.51 9.89
N SER A 247 18.33 -10.39 9.52
CA SER A 247 17.87 -9.41 8.52
C SER A 247 18.11 -7.98 8.99
N LEU A 248 17.83 -7.67 10.25
CA LEU A 248 18.09 -6.35 10.84
C LEU A 248 19.57 -6.00 10.81
N GLY A 249 20.47 -6.95 11.07
CA GLY A 249 21.92 -6.73 10.95
C GLY A 249 22.37 -6.36 9.53
N HIS A 250 21.78 -6.95 8.48
CA HIS A 250 22.05 -6.59 7.09
C HIS A 250 21.49 -5.19 6.74
N ILE A 251 20.27 -4.91 7.17
CA ILE A 251 19.61 -3.62 6.98
C ILE A 251 20.41 -2.50 7.65
N ASP A 252 20.79 -2.69 8.91
CA ASP A 252 21.55 -1.71 9.69
C ASP A 252 22.90 -1.38 9.02
N LYS A 253 23.65 -2.42 8.62
CA LYS A 253 24.93 -2.23 7.92
C LYS A 253 24.78 -1.45 6.62
N TYR A 254 23.74 -1.72 5.84
CA TYR A 254 23.48 -1.03 4.58
C TYR A 254 23.14 0.45 4.81
N LEU A 255 22.24 0.74 5.76
CA LEU A 255 21.82 2.10 6.05
C LEU A 255 22.91 2.92 6.71
N SER A 256 23.71 2.34 7.62
CA SER A 256 24.87 3.00 8.21
C SER A 256 25.82 3.48 7.11
N LYS A 257 26.16 2.60 6.17
CA LYS A 257 27.02 2.96 5.04
C LYS A 257 26.47 4.13 4.22
N ILE A 258 25.16 4.11 3.88
CA ILE A 258 24.55 5.22 3.10
C ILE A 258 24.56 6.52 3.89
N ILE A 259 24.26 6.49 5.19
CA ILE A 259 24.24 7.67 6.05
C ILE A 259 25.65 8.27 6.18
N ASP A 260 26.67 7.44 6.41
CA ASP A 260 28.06 7.87 6.54
C ASP A 260 28.58 8.49 5.23
N GLU A 261 28.34 7.82 4.09
CA GLU A 261 28.69 8.36 2.78
C GLU A 261 28.01 9.71 2.55
N ARG A 262 26.73 9.84 2.93
CA ARG A 262 26.00 11.10 2.75
C ARG A 262 26.52 12.22 3.64
N LYS A 263 26.89 11.92 4.88
CA LYS A 263 27.53 12.89 5.79
C LYS A 263 28.86 13.40 5.21
N LEU A 264 29.69 12.49 4.69
CA LEU A 264 30.95 12.85 4.05
C LEU A 264 30.73 13.73 2.81
N GLU A 265 29.77 13.39 1.96
CA GLU A 265 29.41 14.20 0.78
C GLU A 265 28.92 15.61 1.18
N LEU A 266 28.10 15.73 2.22
CA LEU A 266 27.62 17.01 2.71
C LEU A 266 28.76 17.86 3.32
N ALA A 267 29.71 17.22 4.01
CA ALA A 267 30.86 17.89 4.58
C ALA A 267 31.84 18.37 3.50
N SER A 268 32.12 17.55 2.47
CA SER A 268 33.04 17.90 1.38
C SER A 268 32.52 19.00 0.44
N ARG A 269 31.19 19.06 0.23
CA ARG A 269 30.52 19.97 -0.72
C ARG A 269 30.05 21.29 -0.12
N LYS A 270 30.29 21.57 1.15
CA LYS A 270 30.13 22.94 1.70
C LYS A 270 30.89 24.00 0.87
N GLN A 271 31.81 23.56 0.00
CA GLN A 271 32.61 24.42 -0.88
C GLN A 271 31.99 24.63 -2.29
N ASP A 272 31.16 23.73 -2.82
CA ASP A 272 30.71 23.76 -4.23
C ASP A 272 29.29 24.29 -4.49
N GLY A 273 28.52 24.61 -3.45
CA GLY A 273 27.20 25.29 -3.59
C GLY A 273 26.06 24.50 -4.29
N THR A 274 26.28 23.24 -4.68
CA THR A 274 25.22 22.44 -5.33
C THR A 274 24.17 21.94 -4.33
N PRO A 275 22.88 22.24 -4.52
CA PRO A 275 21.85 21.80 -3.59
C PRO A 275 21.62 20.29 -3.68
N HIS A 276 21.68 19.60 -2.55
CA HIS A 276 21.17 18.24 -2.44
C HIS A 276 19.66 18.29 -2.22
N ASP A 277 18.90 17.78 -3.17
CA ASP A 277 17.43 17.80 -3.19
C ASP A 277 16.79 16.53 -2.60
N ASP A 278 17.60 15.60 -2.04
CA ASP A 278 17.07 14.39 -1.41
C ASP A 278 16.55 14.63 0.01
N LEU A 279 15.61 13.80 0.43
CA LEU A 279 14.93 13.92 1.72
C LEU A 279 15.89 13.83 2.90
N MET A 280 16.85 12.90 2.87
CA MET A 280 17.81 12.71 3.96
C MET A 280 18.69 13.94 4.17
N SER A 281 19.20 14.52 3.08
CA SER A 281 19.98 15.77 3.15
C SER A 281 19.18 16.93 3.73
N ARG A 282 17.89 17.00 3.43
CA ARG A 282 16.99 18.02 3.99
C ARG A 282 16.75 17.82 5.48
N PHE A 283 16.59 16.57 5.95
CA PHE A 283 16.52 16.26 7.37
C PHE A 283 17.83 16.62 8.08
N MET A 284 18.99 16.24 7.53
CA MET A 284 20.30 16.54 8.12
C MET A 284 20.57 18.05 8.24
N LYS A 285 20.10 18.86 7.28
CA LYS A 285 20.30 20.34 7.30
C LYS A 285 19.44 21.04 8.34
N LYS A 286 18.26 20.52 8.67
CA LYS A 286 17.31 21.18 9.60
C LYS A 286 17.77 21.15 11.04
N LYS A 287 18.53 20.13 11.44
CA LYS A 287 19.02 20.00 12.82
C LYS A 287 20.35 19.23 12.81
N GLU A 288 21.43 19.89 13.11
CA GLU A 288 22.79 19.30 13.14
C GLU A 288 22.97 18.15 14.16
N SER A 289 21.93 17.81 14.93
CA SER A 289 21.98 16.86 16.05
C SER A 289 21.01 15.67 15.96
N TYR A 290 20.53 15.29 14.77
CA TYR A 290 19.82 14.02 14.69
C TYR A 290 20.79 12.85 14.83
N SER A 291 20.46 11.88 15.71
CA SER A 291 21.25 10.66 15.86
C SER A 291 21.18 9.82 14.57
N ASP A 292 22.22 9.03 14.32
CA ASP A 292 22.25 8.10 13.18
C ASP A 292 21.11 7.09 13.26
N GLU A 293 20.74 6.67 14.46
CA GLU A 293 19.61 5.79 14.72
C GLU A 293 18.29 6.43 14.27
N PHE A 294 18.04 7.70 14.62
CA PHE A 294 16.87 8.42 14.13
C PHE A 294 16.84 8.52 12.60
N LEU A 295 17.97 8.82 11.96
CA LEU A 295 18.06 8.88 10.50
C LEU A 295 17.82 7.53 9.85
N LYS A 296 18.28 6.42 10.45
CA LYS A 296 17.96 5.04 10.00
C LYS A 296 16.46 4.75 10.10
N HIS A 297 15.83 5.12 11.20
CA HIS A 297 14.37 4.95 11.36
C HIS A 297 13.60 5.73 10.30
N VAL A 298 13.96 6.98 10.04
CA VAL A 298 13.37 7.80 8.97
C VAL A 298 13.56 7.13 7.60
N ALA A 299 14.77 6.65 7.32
CA ALA A 299 15.12 5.98 6.08
C ALA A 299 14.26 4.72 5.83
N LEU A 300 14.15 3.84 6.84
CA LEU A 300 13.36 2.61 6.75
C LEU A 300 11.89 2.88 6.52
N ASN A 301 11.35 3.88 7.22
CA ASN A 301 9.94 4.26 7.03
C ASN A 301 9.68 4.80 5.62
N PHE A 302 10.60 5.56 5.01
CA PHE A 302 10.45 6.02 3.63
C PHE A 302 10.58 4.88 2.61
N ILE A 303 11.51 3.93 2.83
CA ILE A 303 11.64 2.76 1.96
C ILE A 303 10.36 1.93 1.99
N LEU A 304 9.85 1.61 3.17
CA LEU A 304 8.59 0.88 3.32
C LEU A 304 7.44 1.58 2.58
N ALA A 305 7.31 2.90 2.80
CA ALA A 305 6.23 3.68 2.20
C ALA A 305 6.33 3.74 0.68
N GLY A 306 7.53 3.95 0.12
CA GLY A 306 7.69 4.25 -1.30
C GLY A 306 7.89 3.04 -2.19
N ARG A 307 8.43 1.94 -1.64
CA ARG A 307 8.70 0.71 -2.38
C ARG A 307 7.45 -0.15 -2.49
N ASP A 308 6.94 -0.66 -1.37
CA ASP A 308 5.95 -1.73 -1.36
C ASP A 308 4.57 -1.26 -1.80
N THR A 309 4.14 -0.08 -1.40
CA THR A 309 2.78 0.37 -1.65
C THR A 309 2.49 0.62 -3.13
N SER A 310 3.41 1.32 -3.82
CA SER A 310 3.25 1.65 -5.25
C SER A 310 3.44 0.44 -6.15
N SER A 311 4.38 -0.47 -5.84
CA SER A 311 4.60 -1.69 -6.61
C SER A 311 3.42 -2.65 -6.52
N VAL A 312 2.86 -2.84 -5.33
CA VAL A 312 1.67 -3.65 -5.09
C VAL A 312 0.46 -3.09 -5.83
N ALA A 313 0.22 -1.77 -5.73
CA ALA A 313 -0.87 -1.12 -6.46
C ALA A 313 -0.74 -1.33 -7.98
N LEU A 314 0.45 -1.17 -8.54
CA LEU A 314 0.70 -1.39 -9.96
C LEU A 314 0.56 -2.85 -10.37
N SER A 315 0.97 -3.81 -9.54
CA SER A 315 0.79 -5.23 -9.82
C SER A 315 -0.69 -5.59 -9.96
N TRP A 316 -1.53 -5.17 -9.02
CA TRP A 316 -2.98 -5.35 -9.10
C TRP A 316 -3.62 -4.56 -10.24
N PHE A 317 -3.12 -3.36 -10.53
CA PHE A 317 -3.58 -2.56 -11.67
C PHE A 317 -3.35 -3.29 -13.00
N PHE A 318 -2.14 -3.77 -13.27
CA PHE A 318 -1.86 -4.46 -14.52
C PHE A 318 -2.62 -5.78 -14.63
N TRP A 319 -2.81 -6.50 -13.53
CA TRP A 319 -3.66 -7.67 -13.52
C TRP A 319 -5.12 -7.33 -13.86
N LEU A 320 -5.72 -6.32 -13.20
CA LEU A 320 -7.09 -5.90 -13.49
C LEU A 320 -7.26 -5.40 -14.92
N VAL A 321 -6.33 -4.59 -15.41
CA VAL A 321 -6.36 -4.09 -16.79
C VAL A 321 -6.27 -5.23 -17.79
N SER A 322 -5.43 -6.25 -17.55
CA SER A 322 -5.34 -7.43 -18.42
C SER A 322 -6.64 -8.24 -18.50
N GLN A 323 -7.50 -8.17 -17.48
CA GLN A 323 -8.82 -8.80 -17.45
C GLN A 323 -9.92 -7.90 -18.04
N ASN A 324 -9.65 -6.61 -18.28
CA ASN A 324 -10.62 -5.60 -18.71
C ASN A 324 -10.13 -4.84 -19.96
N PRO A 325 -10.16 -5.47 -21.16
CA PRO A 325 -9.62 -4.88 -22.40
C PRO A 325 -10.23 -3.51 -22.75
N SER A 326 -11.52 -3.30 -22.45
CA SER A 326 -12.20 -2.02 -22.71
C SER A 326 -11.64 -0.88 -21.85
N VAL A 327 -11.23 -1.18 -20.62
CA VAL A 327 -10.57 -0.20 -19.73
C VAL A 327 -9.15 0.08 -20.26
N GLU A 328 -8.43 -0.95 -20.68
CA GLU A 328 -7.09 -0.80 -21.28
C GLU A 328 -7.15 0.13 -22.50
N GLU A 329 -8.11 -0.11 -23.42
CA GLU A 329 -8.29 0.70 -24.63
C GLU A 329 -8.58 2.18 -24.29
N LYS A 330 -9.45 2.46 -23.31
CA LYS A 330 -9.73 3.84 -22.87
C LYS A 330 -8.50 4.52 -22.30
N ILE A 331 -7.69 3.81 -21.49
CA ILE A 331 -6.44 4.37 -20.95
C ILE A 331 -5.47 4.69 -22.08
N VAL A 332 -5.29 3.76 -23.02
CA VAL A 332 -4.37 3.98 -24.17
C VAL A 332 -4.87 5.12 -25.03
N SER A 333 -6.18 5.21 -25.30
CA SER A 333 -6.79 6.32 -26.03
C SER A 333 -6.51 7.66 -25.37
N GLU A 334 -6.70 7.77 -24.04
CA GLU A 334 -6.38 8.98 -23.28
C GLU A 334 -4.90 9.37 -23.43
N ILE A 335 -3.98 8.40 -23.26
CA ILE A 335 -2.53 8.65 -23.41
C ILE A 335 -2.22 9.16 -24.81
N CYS A 336 -2.75 8.51 -25.85
CA CYS A 336 -2.53 8.90 -27.24
C CYS A 336 -3.08 10.31 -27.53
N THR A 337 -4.28 10.65 -27.01
CA THR A 337 -4.87 11.97 -27.16
C THR A 337 -3.97 13.05 -26.54
N VAL A 338 -3.51 12.85 -25.31
CA VAL A 338 -2.60 13.80 -24.64
C VAL A 338 -1.30 13.98 -25.42
N LEU A 339 -0.70 12.88 -25.91
CA LEU A 339 0.56 12.93 -26.66
C LEU A 339 0.39 13.53 -28.06
N MET A 340 -0.73 13.30 -28.71
CA MET A 340 -1.06 13.94 -30.00
C MET A 340 -1.11 15.46 -29.87
N GLU A 341 -1.71 15.97 -28.80
CA GLU A 341 -1.81 17.41 -28.51
C GLU A 341 -0.46 18.03 -28.11
N THR A 342 0.37 17.30 -27.35
CA THR A 342 1.61 17.86 -26.80
C THR A 342 2.86 17.60 -27.66
N ARG A 343 2.89 16.49 -28.39
CA ARG A 343 4.07 16.03 -29.16
C ARG A 343 3.80 15.91 -30.67
N GLY A 344 2.54 16.10 -31.09
CA GLY A 344 2.11 15.92 -32.48
C GLY A 344 1.89 14.46 -32.87
N SER A 345 1.67 14.18 -34.17
CA SER A 345 1.24 12.89 -34.70
C SER A 345 2.37 11.86 -34.92
N ASP A 346 3.61 12.21 -34.64
CA ASP A 346 4.77 11.31 -34.81
C ASP A 346 4.90 10.35 -33.62
N VAL A 347 4.33 9.15 -33.78
CA VAL A 347 4.31 8.12 -32.73
C VAL A 347 5.72 7.68 -32.30
N SER A 348 6.72 7.78 -33.18
CA SER A 348 8.10 7.41 -32.82
C SER A 348 8.62 8.24 -31.67
N LYS A 349 8.31 9.54 -31.65
CA LYS A 349 8.67 10.47 -30.56
C LYS A 349 7.96 10.19 -29.24
N TRP A 350 6.80 9.54 -29.27
CA TRP A 350 6.05 9.23 -28.05
C TRP A 350 6.72 8.15 -27.21
N VAL A 351 7.37 7.18 -27.88
CA VAL A 351 8.02 6.04 -27.22
C VAL A 351 9.48 6.29 -26.86
N GLU A 352 10.14 7.30 -27.46
CA GLU A 352 11.53 7.64 -27.17
C GLU A 352 11.70 8.22 -25.75
N GLU A 353 10.79 9.12 -25.35
CA GLU A 353 10.86 9.81 -24.07
C GLU A 353 9.63 9.48 -23.21
N PRO A 354 9.81 9.15 -21.91
CA PRO A 354 8.70 9.02 -20.98
C PRO A 354 7.87 10.30 -20.92
N LEU A 355 6.60 10.17 -20.51
CA LEU A 355 5.72 11.32 -20.33
C LEU A 355 6.29 12.28 -19.29
N VAL A 356 6.26 13.58 -19.60
CA VAL A 356 6.64 14.63 -18.65
C VAL A 356 5.53 14.85 -17.62
N PHE A 357 5.85 15.56 -16.53
CA PHE A 357 4.93 15.77 -15.41
C PHE A 357 3.57 16.36 -15.88
N GLU A 358 3.62 17.35 -16.74
CA GLU A 358 2.45 18.06 -17.27
C GLU A 358 1.52 17.14 -18.09
N GLU A 359 2.10 16.21 -18.85
CA GLU A 359 1.38 15.19 -19.62
C GLU A 359 0.75 14.16 -18.68
N VAL A 360 1.53 13.67 -17.70
CA VAL A 360 1.06 12.70 -16.70
C VAL A 360 -0.09 13.28 -15.87
N ASP A 361 -0.04 14.56 -15.52
CA ASP A 361 -1.09 15.19 -14.72
C ASP A 361 -2.45 15.20 -15.45
N ARG A 362 -2.45 15.32 -16.77
CA ARG A 362 -3.64 15.31 -17.63
C ARG A 362 -4.35 13.95 -17.74
N LEU A 363 -3.70 12.83 -17.36
CA LEU A 363 -4.27 11.48 -17.45
C LEU A 363 -5.31 11.26 -16.34
N ILE A 364 -6.57 11.60 -16.63
CA ILE A 364 -7.71 11.54 -15.70
C ILE A 364 -8.24 10.11 -15.59
N TYR A 365 -8.47 9.44 -16.72
CA TYR A 365 -9.01 8.09 -16.74
C TYR A 365 -8.01 7.07 -16.19
N LEU A 366 -6.70 7.22 -16.49
CA LEU A 366 -5.66 6.42 -15.86
C LEU A 366 -5.65 6.61 -14.33
N ARG A 367 -5.80 7.85 -13.85
CA ARG A 367 -5.94 8.11 -12.40
C ARG A 367 -7.17 7.43 -11.83
N ALA A 368 -8.28 7.43 -12.55
CA ALA A 368 -9.51 6.75 -12.18
C ALA A 368 -9.31 5.23 -12.07
N ALA A 369 -8.67 4.61 -13.06
CA ALA A 369 -8.38 3.18 -13.06
C ALA A 369 -7.43 2.77 -11.91
N LEU A 370 -6.41 3.57 -11.60
CA LEU A 370 -5.53 3.37 -10.43
C LEU A 370 -6.30 3.52 -9.11
N SER A 371 -7.22 4.48 -9.02
CA SER A 371 -8.05 4.67 -7.83
C SER A 371 -9.02 3.52 -7.62
N GLU A 372 -9.61 3.00 -8.69
CA GLU A 372 -10.49 1.83 -8.64
C GLU A 372 -9.71 0.56 -8.28
N THR A 373 -8.48 0.43 -8.77
CA THR A 373 -7.56 -0.63 -8.32
C THR A 373 -7.33 -0.55 -6.83
N LEU A 374 -6.97 0.62 -6.30
CA LEU A 374 -6.73 0.83 -4.87
C LEU A 374 -7.98 0.65 -4.01
N ARG A 375 -9.18 0.87 -4.57
CA ARG A 375 -10.44 0.56 -3.91
C ARG A 375 -10.61 -0.94 -3.72
N LEU A 376 -10.41 -1.72 -4.80
CA LEU A 376 -10.56 -3.17 -4.77
C LEU A 376 -9.35 -3.86 -4.12
N TYR A 377 -8.14 -3.42 -4.41
CA TYR A 377 -6.89 -4.01 -3.93
C TYR A 377 -6.00 -2.93 -3.30
N PRO A 378 -6.38 -2.44 -2.10
CA PRO A 378 -5.59 -1.44 -1.41
C PRO A 378 -4.22 -1.99 -1.03
N SER A 379 -3.17 -1.20 -1.23
CA SER A 379 -1.81 -1.64 -0.90
C SER A 379 -1.64 -2.02 0.57
N VAL A 380 -2.33 -1.32 1.48
CA VAL A 380 -2.44 -1.67 2.90
C VAL A 380 -3.88 -2.10 3.17
N PRO A 381 -4.14 -3.41 3.33
CA PRO A 381 -5.52 -3.91 3.42
C PRO A 381 -6.18 -3.68 4.78
N GLU A 382 -5.41 -3.65 5.86
CA GLU A 382 -5.88 -3.52 7.24
C GLU A 382 -5.01 -2.52 8.01
N ASP A 383 -5.59 -1.74 8.92
CA ASP A 383 -4.84 -0.96 9.91
C ASP A 383 -5.52 -1.06 11.27
N SER A 384 -4.72 -1.04 12.35
CA SER A 384 -5.18 -1.22 13.72
C SER A 384 -4.83 -0.04 14.60
N LYS A 385 -5.70 0.22 15.59
CA LYS A 385 -5.57 1.25 16.60
C LYS A 385 -5.80 0.67 17.98
N TYR A 386 -5.12 1.22 18.96
CA TYR A 386 -5.34 0.93 20.36
C TYR A 386 -6.43 1.84 20.95
N VAL A 387 -7.24 1.34 21.88
CA VAL A 387 -8.30 2.11 22.55
C VAL A 387 -7.80 2.58 23.91
N VAL A 388 -7.63 3.88 24.07
CA VAL A 388 -7.11 4.46 25.33
C VAL A 388 -8.20 4.50 26.41
N TYR A 389 -9.38 5.01 26.07
CA TYR A 389 -10.53 5.14 26.95
C TYR A 389 -11.73 4.39 26.38
N ASP A 390 -12.62 3.89 27.27
CA ASP A 390 -13.88 3.29 26.85
C ASP A 390 -14.63 4.24 25.91
N ASP A 391 -15.17 3.69 24.82
CA ASP A 391 -15.88 4.47 23.82
C ASP A 391 -17.01 3.66 23.17
N VAL A 392 -17.89 4.35 22.49
CA VAL A 392 -18.97 3.74 21.70
C VAL A 392 -18.88 4.24 20.27
N LEU A 393 -18.66 3.33 19.34
CA LEU A 393 -18.60 3.67 17.92
C LEU A 393 -19.98 4.12 17.41
N PRO A 394 -20.06 4.94 16.35
CA PRO A 394 -21.33 5.34 15.72
C PRO A 394 -22.26 4.18 15.32
N SER A 395 -21.71 3.00 15.09
CA SER A 395 -22.49 1.75 14.87
C SER A 395 -23.18 1.23 16.15
N GLY A 396 -22.98 1.82 17.32
CA GLY A 396 -23.45 1.34 18.62
C GLY A 396 -22.54 0.30 19.28
N THR A 397 -21.41 -0.05 18.68
CA THR A 397 -20.48 -1.04 19.23
C THR A 397 -19.65 -0.43 20.35
N VAL A 398 -19.72 -1.02 21.54
CA VAL A 398 -18.90 -0.62 22.70
C VAL A 398 -17.47 -1.14 22.52
N VAL A 399 -16.48 -0.25 22.63
CA VAL A 399 -15.05 -0.57 22.53
C VAL A 399 -14.36 -0.23 23.84
N PRO A 400 -13.98 -1.23 24.65
CA PRO A 400 -13.39 -0.98 25.96
C PRO A 400 -11.94 -0.51 25.86
N ALA A 401 -11.52 0.32 26.79
CA ALA A 401 -10.13 0.73 26.97
C ALA A 401 -9.20 -0.48 27.05
N GLY A 402 -8.04 -0.42 26.41
CA GLY A 402 -7.06 -1.50 26.36
C GLY A 402 -7.32 -2.55 25.26
N SER A 403 -8.43 -2.47 24.53
CA SER A 403 -8.71 -3.29 23.35
C SER A 403 -8.11 -2.69 22.08
N ASN A 404 -8.25 -3.39 20.96
CA ASN A 404 -7.84 -2.90 19.64
C ASN A 404 -9.04 -2.76 18.72
N VAL A 405 -8.99 -1.75 17.85
CA VAL A 405 -9.92 -1.59 16.71
C VAL A 405 -9.14 -1.70 15.42
N THR A 406 -9.54 -2.64 14.57
CA THR A 406 -9.00 -2.81 13.21
C THR A 406 -10.03 -2.33 12.21
N TYR A 407 -9.64 -1.46 11.30
CA TYR A 407 -10.49 -1.11 10.17
C TYR A 407 -9.95 -1.76 8.88
N SER A 408 -10.87 -2.44 8.19
CA SER A 408 -10.55 -3.16 6.97
C SER A 408 -10.72 -2.26 5.75
N ILE A 409 -9.61 -1.73 5.26
CA ILE A 409 -9.55 -0.92 4.04
C ILE A 409 -10.00 -1.75 2.84
N TYR A 410 -9.59 -3.03 2.82
CA TYR A 410 -9.99 -4.01 1.82
C TYR A 410 -11.51 -4.20 1.77
N SER A 411 -12.14 -4.35 2.93
CA SER A 411 -13.59 -4.55 3.02
C SER A 411 -14.37 -3.28 2.73
N VAL A 412 -13.90 -2.10 3.17
CA VAL A 412 -14.52 -0.80 2.82
C VAL A 412 -14.73 -0.69 1.32
N GLY A 413 -13.73 -1.12 0.52
CA GLY A 413 -13.80 -1.08 -0.94
C GLY A 413 -14.84 -2.02 -1.56
N ARG A 414 -15.39 -2.98 -0.81
CA ARG A 414 -16.21 -4.10 -1.34
C ARG A 414 -17.64 -4.15 -0.82
N MET A 415 -18.03 -3.23 0.06
CA MET A 415 -19.36 -3.29 0.69
C MET A 415 -20.42 -2.63 -0.17
N LYS A 416 -21.54 -3.35 -0.39
CA LYS A 416 -22.69 -2.86 -1.15
C LYS A 416 -23.30 -1.59 -0.55
N PHE A 417 -23.40 -1.49 0.77
CA PHE A 417 -23.93 -0.31 1.44
C PHE A 417 -23.06 0.95 1.29
N ILE A 418 -21.80 0.81 0.81
CA ILE A 418 -20.89 1.91 0.53
C ILE A 418 -20.85 2.24 -0.96
N TRP A 419 -20.79 1.22 -1.84
CA TRP A 419 -20.47 1.37 -3.26
C TRP A 419 -21.60 0.95 -4.22
N GLY A 420 -22.70 0.39 -3.69
CA GLY A 420 -23.81 -0.12 -4.52
C GLY A 420 -23.62 -1.59 -4.92
N ASP A 421 -24.56 -2.10 -5.73
CA ASP A 421 -24.60 -3.52 -6.10
C ASP A 421 -23.40 -3.96 -6.94
N ASP A 422 -22.83 -3.04 -7.72
CA ASP A 422 -21.64 -3.24 -8.56
C ASP A 422 -20.31 -3.04 -7.81
N CYS A 423 -20.33 -3.13 -6.47
CA CYS A 423 -19.15 -2.87 -5.60
C CYS A 423 -17.95 -3.77 -5.87
N LEU A 424 -18.13 -4.94 -6.48
CA LEU A 424 -17.05 -5.88 -6.84
C LEU A 424 -16.55 -5.68 -8.26
N GLU A 425 -17.20 -4.88 -9.10
CA GLU A 425 -16.78 -4.61 -10.46
C GLU A 425 -15.61 -3.62 -10.50
N PHE A 426 -14.68 -3.84 -11.44
CA PHE A 426 -13.62 -2.89 -11.77
C PHE A 426 -14.15 -1.84 -12.75
N LYS A 427 -14.57 -0.69 -12.21
CA LYS A 427 -15.29 0.35 -12.95
C LYS A 427 -14.67 1.74 -12.71
N PRO A 428 -13.63 2.10 -13.48
CA PRO A 428 -12.97 3.42 -13.36
C PRO A 428 -13.91 4.61 -13.51
N GLU A 429 -15.02 4.45 -14.21
CA GLU A 429 -16.06 5.48 -14.42
C GLU A 429 -16.64 6.03 -13.12
N ARG A 430 -16.52 5.30 -12.00
CA ARG A 430 -16.90 5.81 -10.66
C ARG A 430 -16.16 7.07 -10.25
N TRP A 431 -14.99 7.29 -10.83
CA TRP A 431 -14.05 8.35 -10.47
C TRP A 431 -14.01 9.48 -11.50
N VAL A 432 -14.85 9.40 -12.51
CA VAL A 432 -14.87 10.38 -13.60
C VAL A 432 -16.22 11.06 -13.63
N SER A 433 -16.23 12.38 -13.83
CA SER A 433 -17.46 13.15 -14.03
C SER A 433 -18.24 12.67 -15.26
N LYS A 434 -19.54 12.94 -15.32
CA LYS A 434 -20.41 12.49 -16.43
C LYS A 434 -19.92 12.95 -17.81
N ASP A 435 -19.26 14.13 -17.88
CA ASP A 435 -18.67 14.68 -19.10
C ASP A 435 -17.28 14.10 -19.43
N GLY A 436 -16.76 13.18 -18.63
CA GLY A 436 -15.44 12.56 -18.81
C GLY A 436 -14.25 13.46 -18.52
N LYS A 437 -14.45 14.74 -18.18
CA LYS A 437 -13.39 15.76 -18.17
C LYS A 437 -12.74 16.01 -16.80
N ARG A 438 -13.30 15.49 -15.72
CA ARG A 438 -12.80 15.76 -14.36
C ARG A 438 -12.74 14.49 -13.52
N PHE A 439 -11.70 14.40 -12.70
CA PHE A 439 -11.61 13.38 -11.67
C PHE A 439 -12.50 13.75 -10.47
N GLU A 440 -13.38 12.83 -10.08
CA GLU A 440 -14.24 13.00 -8.90
C GLU A 440 -13.58 12.43 -7.66
N VAL A 441 -13.26 13.30 -6.72
CA VAL A 441 -12.75 12.90 -5.40
C VAL A 441 -13.90 12.33 -4.57
N LYS A 442 -13.71 11.12 -4.04
CA LYS A 442 -14.66 10.50 -3.11
C LYS A 442 -14.31 10.85 -1.67
N ASP A 443 -15.30 10.73 -0.79
CA ASP A 443 -15.12 10.90 0.65
C ASP A 443 -13.98 10.03 1.18
N SER A 444 -13.10 10.59 2.03
CA SER A 444 -11.87 9.94 2.50
C SER A 444 -12.14 8.73 3.41
N TYR A 445 -13.32 8.63 4.02
CA TYR A 445 -13.69 7.50 4.87
C TYR A 445 -14.40 6.40 4.09
N ARG A 446 -14.85 6.70 2.86
CA ARG A 446 -15.31 5.70 1.87
C ARG A 446 -14.17 5.20 1.00
N PHE A 447 -13.18 6.05 0.71
CA PHE A 447 -11.97 5.69 -0.02
C PHE A 447 -10.73 5.93 0.86
N VAL A 448 -10.42 4.97 1.69
CA VAL A 448 -9.41 5.07 2.75
C VAL A 448 -8.05 4.44 2.37
N ALA A 449 -7.83 4.16 1.08
CA ALA A 449 -6.57 3.57 0.58
C ALA A 449 -5.31 4.39 0.92
N PHE A 450 -5.46 5.70 1.10
CA PHE A 450 -4.40 6.61 1.54
C PHE A 450 -4.55 7.02 3.01
N ASN A 451 -5.31 6.26 3.80
CA ASN A 451 -5.74 6.61 5.16
C ASN A 451 -6.56 7.93 5.16
N ALA A 452 -6.97 8.38 6.35
CA ALA A 452 -7.75 9.61 6.53
C ALA A 452 -7.35 10.32 7.83
N GLY A 453 -7.88 11.54 8.02
CA GLY A 453 -7.61 12.35 9.20
C GLY A 453 -6.14 12.78 9.30
N PRO A 454 -5.63 13.06 10.52
CA PRO A 454 -4.26 13.56 10.71
C PRO A 454 -3.16 12.62 10.19
N ARG A 455 -3.43 11.31 10.08
CA ARG A 455 -2.49 10.30 9.56
C ARG A 455 -2.67 9.99 8.07
N ILE A 456 -3.36 10.85 7.31
CA ILE A 456 -3.47 10.71 5.84
C ILE A 456 -2.08 10.63 5.18
N CYS A 457 -1.95 9.84 4.12
CA CYS A 457 -0.68 9.64 3.42
C CYS A 457 -0.10 10.95 2.88
N LEU A 458 1.15 11.26 3.27
CA LEU A 458 1.90 12.41 2.77
C LEU A 458 2.34 12.25 1.32
N GLY A 459 2.61 11.00 0.93
CA GLY A 459 3.13 10.65 -0.39
C GLY A 459 2.06 10.44 -1.46
N LYS A 460 0.78 10.73 -1.22
CA LYS A 460 -0.32 10.45 -2.14
C LYS A 460 -0.07 10.97 -3.57
N ASP A 461 0.32 12.23 -3.69
CA ASP A 461 0.56 12.85 -5.00
C ASP A 461 1.79 12.25 -5.70
N LEU A 462 2.85 11.95 -4.93
CA LEU A 462 4.05 11.29 -5.46
C LEU A 462 3.76 9.85 -5.90
N ALA A 463 2.94 9.13 -5.16
CA ALA A 463 2.51 7.79 -5.52
C ALA A 463 1.71 7.79 -6.83
N TYR A 464 0.73 8.69 -6.99
CA TYR A 464 0.01 8.82 -8.25
C TYR A 464 0.91 9.23 -9.42
N LEU A 465 1.84 10.15 -9.21
CA LEU A 465 2.81 10.55 -10.23
C LEU A 465 3.61 9.33 -10.69
N GLN A 466 4.22 8.59 -9.76
CA GLN A 466 5.01 7.39 -10.06
C GLN A 466 4.18 6.32 -10.76
N MET A 467 3.01 5.98 -10.21
CA MET A 467 2.15 4.93 -10.77
C MET A 467 1.63 5.30 -12.16
N LYS A 468 1.18 6.54 -12.39
CA LYS A 468 0.73 7.00 -13.70
C LYS A 468 1.86 6.98 -14.72
N SER A 469 3.06 7.46 -14.36
CA SER A 469 4.21 7.47 -15.25
C SER A 469 4.62 6.06 -15.69
N ILE A 470 4.70 5.11 -14.75
CA ILE A 470 5.06 3.73 -15.05
C ILE A 470 3.96 3.05 -15.89
N ALA A 471 2.70 3.19 -15.49
CA ALA A 471 1.57 2.58 -16.19
C ALA A 471 1.44 3.12 -17.63
N ALA A 472 1.54 4.44 -17.82
CA ALA A 472 1.48 5.05 -19.15
C ALA A 472 2.63 4.59 -20.06
N ALA A 473 3.86 4.54 -19.55
CA ALA A 473 5.01 4.09 -20.34
C ALA A 473 4.89 2.63 -20.78
N VAL A 474 4.39 1.75 -19.90
CA VAL A 474 4.15 0.34 -20.21
C VAL A 474 3.03 0.19 -21.23
N LEU A 475 1.86 0.79 -20.97
CA LEU A 475 0.68 0.63 -21.82
C LEU A 475 0.83 1.28 -23.19
N LEU A 476 1.65 2.32 -23.32
CA LEU A 476 1.95 2.93 -24.61
C LEU A 476 2.79 2.00 -25.51
N ARG A 477 3.70 1.22 -24.92
CA ARG A 477 4.69 0.38 -25.68
C ARG A 477 4.26 -1.07 -25.79
N HIS A 478 3.65 -1.60 -24.72
CA HIS A 478 3.44 -3.03 -24.54
C HIS A 478 2.00 -3.37 -24.22
N ARG A 479 1.59 -4.54 -24.68
CA ARG A 479 0.42 -5.25 -24.18
C ARG A 479 0.90 -6.37 -23.28
N LEU A 480 0.42 -6.40 -22.03
CA LEU A 480 0.79 -7.41 -21.06
C LEU A 480 -0.28 -8.50 -21.00
N MET A 481 0.13 -9.75 -21.17
CA MET A 481 -0.74 -10.92 -21.11
C MET A 481 -0.30 -11.80 -19.98
N VAL A 482 -1.17 -12.00 -18.97
CA VAL A 482 -0.89 -12.93 -17.88
C VAL A 482 -0.66 -14.32 -18.46
N VAL A 483 0.39 -15.00 -18.00
CA VAL A 483 0.73 -16.35 -18.46
C VAL A 483 -0.42 -17.31 -18.17
N ALA A 484 -0.78 -18.14 -19.16
CA ALA A 484 -1.87 -19.11 -19.01
C ALA A 484 -1.64 -20.04 -17.82
N GLY A 485 -2.62 -20.19 -16.96
CA GLY A 485 -2.53 -21.00 -15.74
C GLY A 485 -1.77 -20.35 -14.56
N HIS A 486 -1.25 -19.11 -14.72
CA HIS A 486 -0.65 -18.39 -13.58
C HIS A 486 -1.68 -18.09 -12.50
N ARG A 487 -1.36 -18.47 -11.26
CA ARG A 487 -2.24 -18.28 -10.10
C ARG A 487 -2.01 -16.91 -9.49
N VAL A 488 -3.08 -16.13 -9.39
CA VAL A 488 -3.07 -14.83 -8.72
C VAL A 488 -3.77 -14.99 -7.37
N GLU A 489 -3.00 -14.99 -6.30
CA GLU A 489 -3.46 -15.14 -4.92
C GLU A 489 -2.81 -14.08 -4.04
N GLN A 490 -3.54 -13.66 -3.00
CA GLN A 490 -3.03 -12.73 -1.99
C GLN A 490 -1.98 -13.44 -1.12
N LYS A 491 -0.89 -12.75 -0.81
CA LYS A 491 0.06 -13.17 0.23
C LYS A 491 -0.31 -12.51 1.55
N MET A 492 -0.33 -13.25 2.64
CA MET A 492 -0.44 -12.68 3.98
C MET A 492 0.84 -11.89 4.29
N SER A 493 0.75 -10.56 4.19
CA SER A 493 1.85 -9.63 4.34
C SER A 493 1.31 -8.28 4.83
N LEU A 494 2.19 -7.36 5.24
CA LEU A 494 1.82 -6.00 5.65
C LEU A 494 1.16 -5.21 4.51
N THR A 495 1.60 -5.47 3.28
CA THR A 495 1.00 -4.95 2.05
C THR A 495 0.44 -6.11 1.22
N LEU A 496 -0.51 -5.83 0.33
CA LEU A 496 -1.28 -6.84 -0.40
C LEU A 496 -0.50 -7.44 -1.58
N PHE A 497 0.66 -8.08 -1.31
CA PHE A 497 1.44 -8.76 -2.34
C PHE A 497 0.70 -9.91 -3.00
N MET A 498 1.02 -10.18 -4.25
CA MET A 498 0.67 -11.44 -4.90
C MET A 498 1.65 -12.54 -4.49
N LYS A 499 1.10 -13.68 -4.06
CA LYS A 499 1.87 -14.79 -3.48
C LYS A 499 2.89 -15.42 -4.44
N TYR A 500 2.55 -15.44 -5.72
CA TYR A 500 3.34 -16.09 -6.78
C TYR A 500 3.91 -15.07 -7.78
N GLY A 501 3.96 -13.77 -7.40
CA GLY A 501 4.30 -12.71 -8.33
C GLY A 501 3.20 -12.48 -9.38
N LEU A 502 3.54 -11.81 -10.47
CA LEU A 502 2.68 -11.61 -11.64
C LEU A 502 3.44 -11.94 -12.91
N LEU A 503 3.38 -13.20 -13.34
CA LEU A 503 4.04 -13.65 -14.57
C LEU A 503 3.25 -13.18 -15.79
N VAL A 504 3.92 -12.41 -16.66
CA VAL A 504 3.33 -11.85 -17.88
C VAL A 504 4.21 -12.10 -19.11
N ASN A 505 3.57 -12.37 -20.23
CA ASN A 505 4.17 -12.27 -21.56
C ASN A 505 4.03 -10.82 -22.04
N VAL A 506 5.11 -10.28 -22.59
CA VAL A 506 5.17 -8.92 -23.11
C VAL A 506 5.01 -8.97 -24.62
N GLN A 507 4.01 -8.27 -25.15
CA GLN A 507 3.74 -8.16 -26.59
C GLN A 507 3.88 -6.70 -27.04
N PRO A 508 4.26 -6.42 -28.30
CA PRO A 508 4.27 -5.06 -28.81
C PRO A 508 2.84 -4.52 -28.89
N ARG A 509 2.67 -3.24 -28.64
CA ARG A 509 1.36 -2.60 -28.79
C ARG A 509 1.22 -2.01 -30.20
N ASP A 510 0.16 -2.41 -30.90
CA ASP A 510 -0.28 -1.71 -32.10
C ASP A 510 -1.18 -0.53 -31.72
N LEU A 511 -0.72 0.69 -31.99
CA LEU A 511 -1.45 1.93 -31.74
C LEU A 511 -2.33 2.37 -32.92
N LYS A 512 -2.20 1.75 -34.10
CA LYS A 512 -2.95 2.16 -35.30
C LYS A 512 -4.47 2.17 -35.12
N PRO A 513 -5.09 1.11 -34.54
CA PRO A 513 -6.54 1.10 -34.32
C PRO A 513 -7.02 2.25 -33.43
N VAL A 514 -6.27 2.53 -32.36
CA VAL A 514 -6.60 3.62 -31.41
C VAL A 514 -6.49 4.98 -32.08
N LEU A 515 -5.43 5.20 -32.87
CA LEU A 515 -5.23 6.46 -33.59
C LEU A 515 -6.28 6.70 -34.68
N MET A 516 -6.72 5.64 -35.39
CA MET A 516 -7.82 5.75 -36.36
C MET A 516 -9.11 6.18 -35.65
N LYS A 517 -9.42 5.60 -34.51
CA LYS A 517 -10.61 5.94 -33.71
C LYS A 517 -10.58 7.41 -33.27
N ILE A 518 -9.47 7.87 -32.66
CA ILE A 518 -9.31 9.26 -32.20
C ILE A 518 -9.51 10.25 -33.36
N ARG A 519 -8.98 9.92 -34.56
CA ARG A 519 -9.16 10.77 -35.75
C ARG A 519 -10.61 10.84 -36.21
N ASN A 520 -11.33 9.71 -36.18
CA ASN A 520 -12.74 9.66 -36.60
C ASN A 520 -13.64 10.43 -35.61
N ASP A 521 -13.45 10.21 -34.30
CA ASP A 521 -14.18 10.92 -33.25
C ASP A 521 -13.94 12.46 -33.34
N GLY A 522 -12.71 12.88 -33.63
CA GLY A 522 -12.37 14.30 -33.82
C GLY A 522 -12.95 14.92 -35.11
N VAL A 523 -13.22 14.12 -36.15
CA VAL A 523 -13.91 14.58 -37.37
C VAL A 523 -15.40 14.73 -37.12
N GLU A 524 -16.02 13.81 -36.38
CA GLU A 524 -17.44 13.87 -36.04
C GLU A 524 -17.74 15.05 -35.11
N ASP A 525 -16.90 15.30 -34.09
CA ASP A 525 -17.03 16.48 -33.22
C ASP A 525 -16.88 17.80 -34.00
N GLY A 526 -15.92 17.85 -34.95
CA GLY A 526 -15.72 19.00 -35.82
C GLY A 526 -16.85 19.26 -36.81
N MET A 527 -17.57 18.20 -37.25
CA MET A 527 -18.78 18.32 -38.06
C MET A 527 -19.97 18.82 -37.26
N MET A 528 -20.18 18.27 -36.05
CA MET A 528 -21.27 18.68 -35.17
C MET A 528 -21.12 20.14 -34.68
N ASP A 529 -19.90 20.60 -34.41
CA ASP A 529 -19.62 22.00 -34.07
C ASP A 529 -19.85 22.93 -35.26
N ARG A 530 -19.68 22.49 -36.50
CA ARG A 530 -20.02 23.27 -37.70
C ARG A 530 -21.54 23.36 -37.91
N GLU A 531 -22.26 22.24 -37.79
CA GLU A 531 -23.73 22.22 -37.90
C GLU A 531 -24.40 23.06 -36.82
N VAL A 532 -23.93 23.04 -35.56
CA VAL A 532 -24.44 23.87 -34.48
C VAL A 532 -24.15 25.35 -34.72
N ARG A 533 -22.99 25.69 -35.31
CA ARG A 533 -22.69 27.08 -35.68
C ARG A 533 -23.52 27.57 -36.88
N GLU A 534 -23.77 26.74 -37.87
CA GLU A 534 -24.63 27.08 -39.01
C GLU A 534 -26.08 27.25 -38.57
N GLN A 535 -26.61 26.40 -37.67
CA GLN A 535 -27.95 26.54 -37.11
C GLN A 535 -28.12 27.75 -36.16
N SER A 536 -27.01 28.28 -35.61
CA SER A 536 -27.05 29.49 -34.76
C SER A 536 -26.90 30.80 -35.58
N LEU A 537 -26.69 30.70 -36.89
CA LEU A 537 -26.57 31.83 -37.82
C LEU A 537 -27.80 31.97 -38.74
N GLU A 538 -28.71 31.01 -38.72
CA GLU A 538 -30.07 31.11 -39.26
C GLU A 538 -31.08 31.58 -38.16
#